data_a80e3ef3a8bda7f45df50ed69988bbc3
#
_entry.id   a80e3ef3a8bda7f45df50ed69988bbc3
#
_cell.length_a   1.000
_cell.length_b   1.000
_cell.length_c   1.000
_cell.angle_alpha   90.00
_cell.angle_beta   90.00
_cell.angle_gamma   90.00
#
_symmetry.space_group_name_H-M   'P 1'
#
loop_
_entity.id
_entity.type
_entity.pdbx_description
1 polymer ?
#
loop_
_entity_poly.entity_id
_entity_poly.type
_entity_poly.pdbx_seq_one_letter_code
_entity_poly.pdbx_strand_id
1 'polypeptide(L)'
;MELTIAEKKLCIKEYAGQRVVTFADIDTVHQRAVGTASRNFRENRKRFIEGTDYFVLIGDALRDYKQATNFVGRKINELHLITETGYLMLVKSFTDDLAWSVQRELVNHYFRTRVAQKEKPERRQVVDIPRNPEY
;
A
#
# COMPACT_ATOMS: atom_id res chain seq x y z
N MET A 1 2.74 0.65 -14.77
CA MET A 1 1.62 -0.27 -14.70
C MET A 1 0.54 0.28 -13.77
N GLU A 2 -0.70 0.12 -14.14
CA GLU A 2 -1.80 0.73 -13.41
C GLU A 2 -2.87 -0.29 -13.07
N LEU A 3 -3.62 0.02 -12.05
CA LEU A 3 -4.75 -0.78 -11.59
C LEU A 3 -5.90 0.17 -11.31
N THR A 4 -7.13 -0.27 -11.58
CA THR A 4 -8.30 0.56 -11.31
C THR A 4 -8.94 0.11 -10.00
N ILE A 5 -9.07 1.05 -9.08
CA ILE A 5 -9.70 0.80 -7.78
C ILE A 5 -10.84 1.81 -7.64
N ALA A 6 -12.06 1.30 -7.50
CA ALA A 6 -13.24 2.15 -7.33
C ALA A 6 -13.28 3.25 -8.40
N GLU A 7 -13.02 2.85 -9.65
CA GLU A 7 -13.07 3.73 -10.82
C GLU A 7 -11.94 4.75 -10.90
N LYS A 8 -10.95 4.65 -10.01
CA LYS A 8 -9.79 5.53 -10.04
C LYS A 8 -8.55 4.73 -10.39
N LYS A 9 -7.71 5.32 -11.22
CA LYS A 9 -6.47 4.66 -11.63
C LYS A 9 -5.40 4.84 -10.57
N LEU A 10 -4.66 3.77 -10.34
CA LEU A 10 -3.63 3.75 -9.32
C LEU A 10 -2.37 3.15 -9.92
N CYS A 11 -1.27 3.90 -9.92
CA CYS A 11 0.01 3.37 -10.38
C CYS A 11 0.54 2.41 -9.33
N ILE A 12 0.90 1.20 -9.78
CA ILE A 12 1.41 0.19 -8.88
C ILE A 12 2.82 0.54 -8.45
N LYS A 13 3.07 0.56 -7.16
CA LYS A 13 4.36 0.88 -6.59
C LYS A 13 4.82 -0.25 -5.68
N GLU A 14 6.10 -0.55 -5.72
CA GLU A 14 6.69 -1.58 -4.86
C GLU A 14 7.94 -1.02 -4.19
N TYR A 15 8.15 -1.43 -2.96
CA TYR A 15 9.33 -1.06 -2.23
C TYR A 15 9.60 -2.11 -1.16
N ALA A 16 10.86 -2.49 -1.00
CA ALA A 16 11.25 -3.49 0.00
C ALA A 16 10.46 -4.80 -0.13
N GLY A 17 10.18 -5.20 -1.39
CA GLY A 17 9.54 -6.47 -1.65
C GLY A 17 8.04 -6.49 -1.46
N GLN A 18 7.42 -5.36 -1.27
CA GLN A 18 5.98 -5.32 -1.07
C GLN A 18 5.36 -4.14 -1.78
N ARG A 19 4.07 -4.21 -2.02
CA ARG A 19 3.34 -3.13 -2.64
C ARG A 19 3.09 -2.03 -1.62
N VAL A 20 3.22 -0.79 -2.07
CA VAL A 20 3.03 0.38 -1.21
C VAL A 20 2.22 1.42 -1.95
N VAL A 21 1.64 2.35 -1.21
CA VAL A 21 0.91 3.48 -1.78
C VAL A 21 1.44 4.77 -1.15
N THR A 22 1.17 5.89 -1.82
CA THR A 22 1.51 7.20 -1.28
C THR A 22 0.27 7.79 -0.63
N PHE A 23 0.46 8.91 0.11
CA PHE A 23 -0.70 9.64 0.65
C PHE A 23 -1.63 10.09 -0.47
N ALA A 24 -1.06 10.56 -1.58
CA ALA A 24 -1.86 11.01 -2.70
C ALA A 24 -2.68 9.88 -3.30
N ASP A 25 -2.11 8.67 -3.36
CA ASP A 25 -2.85 7.50 -3.83
C ASP A 25 -4.08 7.26 -2.97
N ILE A 26 -3.89 7.32 -1.65
CA ILE A 26 -4.99 7.06 -0.72
C ILE A 26 -6.10 8.10 -0.89
N ASP A 27 -5.71 9.37 -0.97
CA ASP A 27 -6.70 10.43 -1.16
C ASP A 27 -7.48 10.24 -2.46
N THR A 28 -6.77 9.84 -3.51
CA THR A 28 -7.40 9.68 -4.82
C THR A 28 -8.42 8.54 -4.83
N VAL A 29 -8.02 7.35 -4.37
CA VAL A 29 -8.94 6.21 -4.46
C VAL A 29 -10.07 6.32 -3.46
N HIS A 30 -9.84 6.96 -2.31
CA HIS A 30 -10.92 7.20 -1.35
C HIS A 30 -11.73 8.45 -1.68
N GLN A 31 -11.32 9.17 -2.72
CA GLN A 31 -11.99 10.38 -3.17
C GLN A 31 -12.11 11.41 -2.05
N ARG A 32 -11.01 11.58 -1.33
CA ARG A 32 -10.90 12.55 -0.27
C ARG A 32 -10.13 13.77 -0.75
N ALA A 33 -10.26 14.88 -0.04
CA ALA A 33 -9.52 16.08 -0.38
C ALA A 33 -8.02 15.83 -0.27
N VAL A 34 -7.26 16.47 -1.14
CA VAL A 34 -5.81 16.37 -1.12
C VAL A 34 -5.28 16.76 0.25
N GLY A 35 -4.42 15.92 0.81
CA GLY A 35 -3.83 16.18 2.12
C GLY A 35 -4.53 15.49 3.27
N THR A 36 -5.63 14.79 3.02
CA THR A 36 -6.37 14.13 4.09
C THR A 36 -5.53 13.02 4.73
N ALA A 37 -4.96 12.13 3.90
CA ALA A 37 -4.18 11.02 4.44
C ALA A 37 -2.93 11.52 5.14
N SER A 38 -2.28 12.53 4.57
CA SER A 38 -1.08 13.10 5.16
C SER A 38 -1.38 13.70 6.54
N ARG A 39 -2.49 14.40 6.66
CA ARG A 39 -2.88 14.99 7.95
C ARG A 39 -3.19 13.91 8.97
N ASN A 40 -3.93 12.88 8.57
CA ASN A 40 -4.23 11.78 9.49
C ASN A 40 -2.95 11.13 9.99
N PHE A 41 -1.99 10.94 9.10
CA PHE A 41 -0.72 10.36 9.48
C PHE A 41 -0.01 11.23 10.52
N ARG A 42 0.09 12.53 10.25
CA ARG A 42 0.79 13.43 11.17
C ARG A 42 0.12 13.47 12.53
N GLU A 43 -1.20 13.45 12.56
CA GLU A 43 -1.93 13.51 13.82
C GLU A 43 -1.81 12.25 14.64
N ASN A 44 -1.49 11.14 14.00
CA ASN A 44 -1.38 9.84 14.67
C ASN A 44 0.01 9.23 14.52
N ARG A 45 1.00 10.06 14.26
CA ARG A 45 2.34 9.62 13.90
C ARG A 45 2.92 8.59 14.86
N LYS A 46 2.71 8.78 16.14
CA LYS A 46 3.32 7.89 17.12
C LYS A 46 2.71 6.49 17.14
N ARG A 47 1.62 6.28 16.44
CA ARG A 47 1.01 4.96 16.34
C ARG A 47 1.56 4.14 15.18
N PHE A 48 2.38 4.77 14.33
CA PHE A 48 2.94 4.12 13.14
C PHE A 48 4.40 3.76 13.38
N ILE A 49 4.81 2.61 12.86
CA ILE A 49 6.18 2.11 13.04
C ILE A 49 6.90 2.20 11.71
N GLU A 50 7.95 3.00 11.66
CA GLU A 50 8.76 3.13 10.45
C GLU A 50 9.42 1.80 10.12
N GLY A 51 9.39 1.43 8.84
CA GLY A 51 9.93 0.15 8.42
C GLY A 51 8.90 -0.96 8.42
N THR A 52 7.78 -0.77 9.12
CA THR A 52 6.71 -1.75 9.17
C THR A 52 5.45 -1.18 8.53
N ASP A 53 5.04 -0.01 8.98
CA ASP A 53 3.82 0.62 8.48
C ASP A 53 4.10 1.60 7.36
N TYR A 54 5.30 2.14 7.30
CA TYR A 54 5.65 3.11 6.28
C TYR A 54 7.16 3.20 6.13
N PHE A 55 7.59 3.75 4.98
CA PHE A 55 8.99 4.08 4.72
C PHE A 55 9.06 5.53 4.33
N VAL A 56 10.14 6.19 4.72
CA VAL A 56 10.39 7.59 4.34
C VAL A 56 11.65 7.62 3.47
N LEU A 57 11.51 8.13 2.26
CA LEU A 57 12.63 8.25 1.34
C LEU A 57 13.03 9.72 1.24
N ILE A 58 14.30 9.99 1.48
CA ILE A 58 14.87 11.33 1.34
C ILE A 58 16.22 11.19 0.68
N GLY A 59 16.76 12.31 0.19
CA GLY A 59 18.11 12.36 -0.37
C GLY A 59 18.34 11.35 -1.46
N ASP A 60 19.43 10.62 -1.34
CA ASP A 60 19.83 9.65 -2.36
C ASP A 60 18.81 8.53 -2.54
N ALA A 61 18.24 8.07 -1.44
CA ALA A 61 17.24 7.00 -1.52
C ALA A 61 16.03 7.44 -2.34
N LEU A 62 15.60 8.69 -2.15
CA LEU A 62 14.48 9.21 -2.92
C LEU A 62 14.87 9.36 -4.38
N ARG A 63 16.07 9.87 -4.66
CA ARG A 63 16.53 10.02 -6.04
C ARG A 63 16.57 8.67 -6.74
N ASP A 64 17.14 7.67 -6.08
CA ASP A 64 17.24 6.34 -6.67
C ASP A 64 15.87 5.73 -6.94
N TYR A 65 14.95 5.91 -6.02
CA TYR A 65 13.61 5.39 -6.19
C TYR A 65 12.91 6.05 -7.38
N LYS A 66 13.05 7.37 -7.52
CA LYS A 66 12.43 8.08 -8.63
C LYS A 66 12.99 7.59 -9.97
N GLN A 67 14.29 7.36 -10.05
CA GLN A 67 14.90 6.90 -11.28
C GLN A 67 14.48 5.47 -11.60
N ALA A 68 14.44 4.60 -10.61
CA ALA A 68 14.13 3.20 -10.82
C ALA A 68 12.68 2.98 -11.23
N THR A 69 11.79 3.85 -10.79
CA THR A 69 10.37 3.65 -11.02
C THR A 69 9.76 4.62 -12.02
N ASN A 70 10.59 5.50 -12.59
CA ASN A 70 10.10 6.56 -13.47
C ASN A 70 9.00 7.38 -12.81
N PHE A 71 9.16 7.57 -11.51
CA PHE A 71 8.19 8.35 -10.75
C PHE A 71 8.15 9.77 -11.30
N VAL A 72 6.99 10.19 -11.78
CA VAL A 72 6.81 11.51 -12.35
C VAL A 72 5.90 12.29 -11.42
N GLY A 73 6.39 13.33 -10.84
CA GLY A 73 5.58 14.13 -9.97
C GLY A 73 6.26 15.44 -9.75
N ARG A 74 5.67 16.26 -8.91
CA ARG A 74 6.34 17.51 -8.63
C ARG A 74 7.60 17.24 -7.84
N LYS A 75 8.46 18.24 -7.85
CA LYS A 75 9.68 18.17 -7.08
C LYS A 75 9.33 18.05 -5.60
N ILE A 76 9.82 16.99 -4.96
CA ILE A 76 9.56 16.77 -3.55
C ILE A 76 10.89 16.41 -2.88
N ASN A 77 10.96 16.72 -1.59
CA ASN A 77 12.16 16.44 -0.82
C ASN A 77 12.02 15.17 0.01
N GLU A 78 10.84 14.65 0.11
CA GLU A 78 10.59 13.50 0.96
C GLU A 78 9.36 12.78 0.45
N LEU A 79 9.38 11.46 0.51
CA LEU A 79 8.27 10.65 0.04
C LEU A 79 7.96 9.59 1.07
N HIS A 80 6.68 9.52 1.48
CA HIS A 80 6.22 8.48 2.38
C HIS A 80 5.59 7.38 1.55
N LEU A 81 6.04 6.14 1.77
CA LEU A 81 5.48 4.97 1.13
C LEU A 81 4.78 4.16 2.21
N ILE A 82 3.50 3.91 2.03
CA ILE A 82 2.63 3.32 3.06
C ILE A 82 2.39 1.86 2.72
N THR A 83 2.66 0.97 3.67
CA THR A 83 2.45 -0.46 3.48
C THR A 83 0.99 -0.81 3.74
N GLU A 84 0.65 -2.09 3.56
CA GLU A 84 -0.70 -2.54 3.83
C GLU A 84 -1.11 -2.25 5.28
N THR A 85 -0.26 -2.57 6.25
CA THR A 85 -0.61 -2.33 7.65
C THR A 85 -0.76 -0.85 7.94
N GLY A 86 0.14 -0.03 7.37
CA GLY A 86 0.02 1.41 7.54
C GLY A 86 -1.26 1.96 6.93
N TYR A 87 -1.61 1.44 5.75
CA TYR A 87 -2.84 1.86 5.09
C TYR A 87 -4.06 1.54 5.96
N LEU A 88 -4.13 0.32 6.48
CA LEU A 88 -5.28 -0.08 7.28
C LEU A 88 -5.44 0.78 8.52
N MET A 89 -4.32 1.15 9.14
CA MET A 89 -4.38 2.03 10.30
C MET A 89 -4.80 3.44 9.92
N LEU A 90 -4.33 3.90 8.77
CA LEU A 90 -4.59 5.27 8.33
C LEU A 90 -6.06 5.50 8.03
N VAL A 91 -6.73 4.51 7.47
CA VAL A 91 -8.11 4.68 7.04
C VAL A 91 -9.13 4.23 8.08
N LYS A 92 -8.69 3.96 9.30
CA LYS A 92 -9.63 3.53 10.35
C LYS A 92 -10.76 4.53 10.56
N SER A 93 -10.50 5.81 10.35
CA SER A 93 -11.51 6.83 10.54
C SER A 93 -12.42 7.02 9.32
N PHE A 94 -12.11 6.36 8.21
CA PHE A 94 -12.93 6.45 7.00
C PHE A 94 -14.02 5.40 7.11
N THR A 95 -15.26 5.82 7.40
CA THR A 95 -16.33 4.87 7.69
C THR A 95 -17.48 4.87 6.69
N ASP A 96 -17.38 5.67 5.64
CA ASP A 96 -18.42 5.69 4.63
C ASP A 96 -18.37 4.43 3.75
N ASP A 97 -19.45 4.20 3.00
CA ASP A 97 -19.55 3.00 2.17
C ASP A 97 -18.42 2.91 1.13
N LEU A 98 -18.06 4.05 0.55
CA LEU A 98 -16.97 4.07 -0.43
C LEU A 98 -15.67 3.59 0.22
N ALA A 99 -15.40 4.03 1.45
CA ALA A 99 -14.17 3.64 2.12
C ALA A 99 -14.12 2.14 2.37
N TRP A 100 -15.22 1.53 2.78
CA TRP A 100 -15.26 0.09 2.97
C TRP A 100 -14.95 -0.65 1.67
N SER A 101 -15.57 -0.20 0.58
CA SER A 101 -15.38 -0.82 -0.72
C SER A 101 -13.95 -0.66 -1.23
N VAL A 102 -13.40 0.55 -1.13
CA VAL A 102 -12.03 0.82 -1.58
C VAL A 102 -11.03 0.01 -0.78
N GLN A 103 -11.24 -0.06 0.53
CA GLN A 103 -10.32 -0.81 1.37
C GLN A 103 -10.30 -2.28 0.99
N ARG A 104 -11.46 -2.87 0.75
CA ARG A 104 -11.53 -4.27 0.34
C ARG A 104 -10.79 -4.49 -0.98
N GLU A 105 -11.00 -3.60 -1.95
CA GLU A 105 -10.34 -3.75 -3.23
C GLU A 105 -8.84 -3.58 -3.13
N LEU A 106 -8.37 -2.61 -2.36
CA LEU A 106 -6.94 -2.41 -2.21
C LEU A 106 -6.27 -3.60 -1.55
N VAL A 107 -6.88 -4.13 -0.50
CA VAL A 107 -6.29 -5.28 0.17
C VAL A 107 -6.27 -6.50 -0.75
N ASN A 108 -7.38 -6.78 -1.41
CA ASN A 108 -7.49 -8.01 -2.21
C ASN A 108 -6.77 -7.91 -3.55
N HIS A 109 -6.76 -6.75 -4.19
CA HIS A 109 -6.29 -6.65 -5.56
C HIS A 109 -5.02 -5.84 -5.73
N TYR A 110 -4.60 -5.13 -4.71
CA TYR A 110 -3.39 -4.35 -4.81
C TYR A 110 -2.30 -4.89 -3.88
N PHE A 111 -2.58 -4.93 -2.59
CA PHE A 111 -1.55 -5.31 -1.61
C PHE A 111 -1.21 -6.79 -1.65
N ARG A 112 -2.17 -7.66 -1.84
CA ARG A 112 -1.96 -9.11 -1.68
C ARG A 112 -1.88 -9.90 -2.97
N THR A 113 -2.32 -9.35 -4.08
CA THR A 113 -2.38 -10.11 -5.33
C THR A 113 -1.03 -10.63 -5.77
N ARG A 114 -0.01 -9.78 -5.72
CA ARG A 114 1.32 -10.18 -6.17
C ARG A 114 1.88 -11.34 -5.33
N VAL A 115 1.64 -11.29 -4.04
CA VAL A 115 2.14 -12.35 -3.17
C VAL A 115 1.53 -13.68 -3.55
N ALA A 116 0.25 -13.71 -3.79
CA ALA A 116 -0.43 -14.93 -4.17
C ALA A 116 0.11 -15.50 -5.48
N GLN A 117 0.44 -14.64 -6.42
CA GLN A 117 0.97 -15.10 -7.69
C GLN A 117 2.32 -15.77 -7.55
N LYS A 118 3.13 -15.30 -6.65
CA LYS A 118 4.45 -15.87 -6.49
C LYS A 118 4.43 -17.21 -5.81
N GLU A 119 3.46 -17.39 -5.02
CA GLU A 119 3.41 -18.61 -4.26
C GLU A 119 2.94 -19.77 -5.07
N LYS A 120 2.68 -19.67 -5.92
CA LYS A 120 2.20 -20.71 -6.64
C LYS A 120 2.66 -21.91 -6.57
N PRO A 121 2.71 -22.04 -5.76
CA PRO A 121 2.87 -22.93 -5.68
C PRO A 121 2.71 -23.58 -4.86
N GLU A 122 2.75 -23.35 -4.16
CA GLU A 122 2.60 -23.80 -3.56
C GLU A 122 2.33 -24.17 -2.83
N ARG A 123 2.28 -24.15 -2.00
CA ARG A 123 1.82 -24.31 -1.22
C ARG A 123 1.43 -24.68 -0.65
N ARG A 124 1.53 -24.77 -0.09
CA ARG A 124 0.90 -24.96 0.45
C ARG A 124 0.58 -25.42 0.80
N GLN A 125 0.79 -25.62 1.19
CA GLN A 125 0.22 -25.96 1.55
C GLN A 125 -0.03 -26.28 1.96
N VAL A 126 0.34 -26.52 2.40
CA VAL A 126 -0.18 -26.84 2.74
C VAL A 126 -0.42 -27.21 3.12
N VAL A 127 -0.18 -27.31 3.60
CA VAL A 127 -0.74 -27.66 3.89
C VAL A 127 -1.00 -28.14 4.07
N ASP A 128 -0.77 -28.40 4.56
CA ASP A 128 -1.27 -28.90 4.75
C ASP A 128 -1.44 -29.43 4.95
N ILE A 129 -1.33 -29.77 5.23
CA ILE A 129 -1.76 -30.30 5.47
C ILE A 129 -1.87 -30.85 5.67
N PRO A 130 -1.55 -31.09 5.60
CA PRO A 130 -1.90 -31.65 5.81
C PRO A 130 -2.15 -32.14 6.06
N ARG A 131 -2.04 -32.35 6.42
CA ARG A 131 -2.26 -32.78 6.57
C ARG A 131 -2.49 -33.44 6.61
N ASN A 132 -2.20 -34.23 6.84
CA ASN A 132 -2.31 -34.97 6.77
C ASN A 132 -2.35 -35.68 6.75
N PRO A 133 -1.91 -35.51 6.55
CA PRO A 133 -2.05 -36.11 6.57
C PRO A 133 -2.03 -36.68 6.63
N GLU A 134 -1.67 -36.74 6.87
CA GLU A 134 -1.71 -37.06 6.87
C GLU A 134 -1.66 -36.91 6.83
N TYR A 135 -1.43 -37.32 7.29
CA TYR A 135 -1.43 -37.15 7.28
C TYR A 135 -1.48 -37.11 7.29
#